data_4ca760400b5d4df3594152116a1f1054
#
_entry.id   4ca760400b5d4df3594152116a1f1054
#
_cell.length_a   1.000
_cell.length_b   1.000
_cell.length_c   1.000
_cell.angle_alpha   90.00
_cell.angle_beta   90.00
_cell.angle_gamma   90.00
#
_symmetry.space_group_name_H-M   'P 1'
#
loop_
_entity.id
_entity.type
_entity.pdbx_description
1 polymer ?
#
loop_
_entity_poly.entity_id
_entity_poly.type
_entity_poly.pdbx_seq_one_letter_code
_entity_poly.pdbx_strand_id
1 'polypeptide(L)'
;MQKLTKGQNGIELKRNYLAKKSFMNILLLGAGGREHAFAYKIAQSKHCKKLFIAPGNPGTAQFGENITISATDFPAIKNFVLDNDIKMIVVGPETPLVEGIFDYFKTDDALKNIPVIGPSKVGAQLEGSKAFS
;
A
#
# COMPACT_ATOMS: atom_id res chain seq x y z
N MET A 1 6.48 12.51 -23.41
CA MET A 1 7.31 13.35 -22.54
C MET A 1 6.68 14.72 -22.40
N GLN A 2 6.59 15.21 -21.22
CA GLN A 2 5.97 16.50 -20.95
C GLN A 2 6.98 17.61 -21.20
N LYS A 3 6.58 18.58 -22.00
CA LYS A 3 7.43 19.75 -22.26
C LYS A 3 7.39 20.69 -21.06
N LEU A 4 8.52 21.30 -20.78
CA LEU A 4 8.60 22.35 -19.78
C LEU A 4 7.85 23.58 -20.27
N THR A 5 6.96 24.10 -19.46
CA THR A 5 6.31 25.35 -19.76
C THR A 5 7.18 26.52 -19.30
N LYS A 6 6.82 27.73 -19.74
CA LYS A 6 7.59 28.95 -19.48
C LYS A 6 7.65 29.26 -18.01
N GLY A 7 7.27 28.83 -17.09
CA GLY A 7 7.42 29.08 -15.66
C GLY A 7 7.96 27.89 -14.90
N GLN A 8 8.20 26.78 -15.58
CA GLN A 8 8.71 25.61 -14.92
C GLN A 8 10.24 25.62 -14.93
N ASN A 9 10.81 25.26 -13.79
CA ASN A 9 12.27 25.16 -13.64
C ASN A 9 12.62 23.81 -13.01
N GLY A 10 13.92 23.53 -12.89
CA GLY A 10 14.39 22.25 -12.33
C GLY A 10 13.94 22.00 -10.91
N ILE A 11 13.84 23.05 -10.10
CA ILE A 11 13.41 22.91 -8.70
C ILE A 11 11.95 22.49 -8.62
N GLU A 12 11.10 23.11 -9.43
CA GLU A 12 9.67 22.77 -9.45
C GLU A 12 9.44 21.36 -9.95
N LEU A 13 10.13 20.95 -11.02
CA LEU A 13 10.03 19.60 -11.53
C LEU A 13 10.50 18.57 -10.51
N LYS A 14 11.60 18.85 -9.82
CA LYS A 14 12.11 17.96 -8.78
C LYS A 14 11.11 17.84 -7.62
N ARG A 15 10.50 18.93 -7.23
CA ARG A 15 9.48 18.94 -6.19
C ARG A 15 8.27 18.09 -6.58
N ASN A 16 7.80 18.22 -7.82
CA ASN A 16 6.69 17.44 -8.32
C ASN A 16 7.03 15.95 -8.39
N TYR A 17 8.25 15.64 -8.80
CA TYR A 17 8.72 14.26 -8.85
C TYR A 17 8.76 13.64 -7.46
N LEU A 18 9.31 14.34 -6.46
CA LEU A 18 9.38 13.86 -5.09
C LEU A 18 8.00 13.70 -4.46
N ALA A 19 7.08 14.63 -4.76
CA ALA A 19 5.71 14.53 -4.28
C ALA A 19 5.02 13.28 -4.82
N LYS A 20 5.22 12.96 -6.09
CA LYS A 20 4.66 11.74 -6.69
C LYS A 20 5.25 10.49 -6.06
N LYS A 21 6.53 10.52 -5.69
CA LYS A 21 7.18 9.38 -5.04
C LYS A 21 6.66 9.12 -3.63
N SER A 22 6.19 10.15 -2.94
CA SER A 22 5.66 9.98 -1.60
C SER A 22 4.24 9.42 -1.58
N PHE A 23 3.56 9.38 -2.74
CA PHE A 23 2.25 8.75 -2.86
C PHE A 23 2.42 7.29 -3.27
N MET A 24 1.67 6.40 -2.62
CA MET A 24 1.78 4.98 -2.91
C MET A 24 0.43 4.29 -2.90
N ASN A 25 0.33 3.24 -3.70
CA ASN A 25 -0.80 2.33 -3.64
C ASN A 25 -0.55 1.34 -2.50
N ILE A 26 -1.55 1.12 -1.69
CA ILE A 26 -1.45 0.28 -0.49
C ILE A 26 -2.48 -0.84 -0.59
N LEU A 27 -2.08 -2.05 -0.22
CA LEU A 27 -2.97 -3.20 -0.12
C LEU A 27 -3.10 -3.60 1.34
N LEU A 28 -4.33 -3.55 1.84
CA LEU A 28 -4.67 -3.99 3.19
C LEU A 28 -5.28 -5.39 3.11
N LEU A 29 -4.70 -6.35 3.82
CA LEU A 29 -5.21 -7.71 3.85
C LEU A 29 -6.13 -7.92 5.05
N GLY A 30 -7.30 -8.49 4.79
CA GLY A 30 -8.25 -8.83 5.83
C GLY A 30 -9.68 -8.44 5.50
N ALA A 31 -10.61 -8.80 6.38
CA ALA A 31 -12.04 -8.61 6.14
C ALA A 31 -12.84 -8.28 7.40
N GLY A 32 -12.20 -8.04 8.53
CA GLY A 32 -12.87 -7.81 9.80
C GLY A 32 -13.08 -6.35 10.15
N GLY A 33 -13.64 -6.10 11.32
CA GLY A 33 -13.85 -4.74 11.81
C GLY A 33 -12.57 -3.98 12.04
N ARG A 34 -11.50 -4.68 12.40
CA ARG A 34 -10.18 -4.06 12.56
C ARG A 34 -9.71 -3.47 11.24
N GLU A 35 -9.89 -4.19 10.14
CA GLU A 35 -9.52 -3.72 8.81
C GLU A 35 -10.38 -2.55 8.36
N HIS A 36 -11.64 -2.52 8.77
CA HIS A 36 -12.49 -1.36 8.54
C HIS A 36 -11.87 -0.10 9.17
N ALA A 37 -11.45 -0.20 10.43
CA ALA A 37 -10.83 0.92 11.14
C ALA A 37 -9.49 1.33 10.49
N PHE A 38 -8.68 0.37 10.09
CA PHE A 38 -7.42 0.65 9.40
C PHE A 38 -7.64 1.28 8.03
N ALA A 39 -8.62 0.81 7.29
CA ALA A 39 -8.95 1.37 5.97
C ALA A 39 -9.32 2.85 6.10
N TYR A 40 -10.14 3.17 7.09
CA TYR A 40 -10.50 4.55 7.37
C TYR A 40 -9.26 5.41 7.62
N LYS A 41 -8.36 4.92 8.49
CA LYS A 41 -7.16 5.66 8.86
C LYS A 41 -6.17 5.79 7.70
N ILE A 42 -5.96 4.71 6.96
CA ILE A 42 -5.03 4.71 5.84
C ILE A 42 -5.53 5.66 4.73
N ALA A 43 -6.82 5.63 4.44
CA ALA A 43 -7.40 6.45 3.39
C ALA A 43 -7.27 7.95 3.68
N GLN A 44 -7.12 8.33 4.95
CA GLN A 44 -6.92 9.72 5.33
C GLN A 44 -5.48 10.19 5.14
N SER A 45 -4.55 9.27 4.96
CA SER A 45 -3.15 9.62 4.82
C SER A 45 -2.89 10.26 3.46
N LYS A 46 -2.19 11.38 3.46
CA LYS A 46 -1.78 12.03 2.22
C LYS A 46 -0.75 11.23 1.44
N HIS A 47 -0.19 10.18 2.04
CA HIS A 47 0.76 9.30 1.36
C HIS A 47 0.08 8.14 0.65
N CYS A 48 -1.21 7.94 0.88
CA CYS A 48 -1.98 6.89 0.21
C CYS A 48 -2.56 7.43 -1.09
N LYS A 49 -2.12 6.88 -2.22
CA LYS A 49 -2.66 7.24 -3.52
C LYS A 49 -3.94 6.46 -3.78
N LYS A 50 -3.88 5.15 -3.64
CA LYS A 50 -5.03 4.25 -3.76
C LYS A 50 -4.94 3.19 -2.68
N LEU A 51 -6.09 2.85 -2.10
CA LEU A 51 -6.19 1.79 -1.12
C LEU A 51 -7.01 0.65 -1.69
N PHE A 52 -6.43 -0.55 -1.66
CA PHE A 52 -7.12 -1.78 -2.01
C PHE A 52 -7.21 -2.66 -0.76
N ILE A 53 -8.29 -3.42 -0.64
CA ILE A 53 -8.49 -4.31 0.50
C ILE A 53 -8.82 -5.72 -0.01
N ALA A 54 -8.16 -6.73 0.52
CA ALA A 54 -8.33 -8.11 0.09
C ALA A 54 -8.62 -9.02 1.28
N PRO A 55 -9.81 -9.63 1.36
CA PRO A 55 -10.96 -9.44 0.50
C PRO A 55 -11.83 -8.25 0.86
N GLY A 56 -11.66 -7.66 2.06
CA GLY A 56 -12.46 -6.55 2.51
C GLY A 56 -13.86 -6.92 2.95
N ASN A 57 -14.66 -5.91 3.26
CA ASN A 57 -16.05 -6.06 3.69
C ASN A 57 -16.83 -4.82 3.26
N PRO A 58 -18.17 -4.77 3.49
CA PRO A 58 -18.93 -3.58 3.07
C PRO A 58 -18.44 -2.28 3.67
N GLY A 59 -17.90 -2.31 4.90
CA GLY A 59 -17.35 -1.11 5.55
C GLY A 59 -16.08 -0.62 4.87
N THR A 60 -15.18 -1.53 4.51
CA THR A 60 -13.92 -1.15 3.85
C THR A 60 -14.15 -0.59 2.45
N ALA A 61 -15.25 -0.99 1.80
CA ALA A 61 -15.59 -0.47 0.48
C ALA A 61 -15.84 1.04 0.47
N GLN A 62 -16.10 1.62 1.63
CA GLN A 62 -16.28 3.08 1.75
C GLN A 62 -14.97 3.82 1.62
N PHE A 63 -13.84 3.18 1.90
CA PHE A 63 -12.55 3.84 1.99
C PHE A 63 -11.55 3.39 0.93
N GLY A 64 -11.84 2.31 0.24
CA GLY A 64 -10.96 1.79 -0.79
C GLY A 64 -11.69 0.80 -1.67
N GLU A 65 -10.94 0.12 -2.52
CA GLU A 65 -11.50 -0.87 -3.43
C GLU A 65 -11.29 -2.28 -2.86
N ASN A 66 -12.38 -2.99 -2.57
CA ASN A 66 -12.30 -4.38 -2.19
C ASN A 66 -11.98 -5.23 -3.42
N ILE A 67 -11.06 -6.18 -3.27
CA ILE A 67 -10.72 -7.12 -4.34
C ILE A 67 -10.96 -8.55 -3.86
N THR A 68 -11.45 -9.39 -4.75
CA THR A 68 -11.84 -10.75 -4.40
C THR A 68 -10.61 -11.67 -4.42
N ILE A 69 -9.73 -11.48 -3.45
CA ILE A 69 -8.52 -12.29 -3.26
C ILE A 69 -8.46 -12.65 -1.78
N SER A 70 -8.23 -13.93 -1.49
CA SER A 70 -8.03 -14.38 -0.11
C SER A 70 -6.74 -13.78 0.45
N ALA A 71 -6.76 -13.40 1.72
CA ALA A 71 -5.59 -12.84 2.39
C ALA A 71 -4.44 -13.83 2.53
N THR A 72 -4.67 -15.12 2.24
CA THR A 72 -3.64 -16.15 2.28
C THR A 72 -3.30 -16.72 0.91
N ASP A 73 -3.89 -16.21 -0.15
CA ASP A 73 -3.56 -16.64 -1.51
C ASP A 73 -2.38 -15.80 -2.01
N PHE A 74 -1.18 -16.20 -1.60
CA PHE A 74 0.03 -15.42 -1.87
C PHE A 74 0.34 -15.28 -3.37
N PRO A 75 0.20 -16.30 -4.21
CA PRO A 75 0.39 -16.11 -5.64
C PRO A 75 -0.54 -15.07 -6.26
N ALA A 76 -1.82 -15.09 -5.86
CA ALA A 76 -2.77 -14.10 -6.35
C ALA A 76 -2.44 -12.70 -5.83
N ILE A 77 -1.99 -12.61 -4.57
CA ILE A 77 -1.55 -11.34 -3.98
C ILE A 77 -0.35 -10.81 -4.76
N LYS A 78 0.62 -11.67 -5.06
CA LYS A 78 1.80 -11.26 -5.83
C LYS A 78 1.40 -10.67 -7.18
N ASN A 79 0.54 -11.37 -7.92
CA ASN A 79 0.11 -10.89 -9.22
C ASN A 79 -0.59 -9.54 -9.12
N PHE A 80 -1.47 -9.38 -8.13
CA PHE A 80 -2.16 -8.12 -7.93
C PHE A 80 -1.20 -6.99 -7.59
N VAL A 81 -0.23 -7.26 -6.72
CA VAL A 81 0.77 -6.29 -6.28
C VAL A 81 1.57 -5.77 -7.47
N LEU A 82 2.01 -6.67 -8.35
CA LEU A 82 2.79 -6.27 -9.51
C LEU A 82 1.94 -5.56 -10.57
N ASP A 83 0.71 -6.02 -10.79
CA ASP A 83 -0.17 -5.43 -11.80
C ASP A 83 -0.68 -4.05 -11.41
N ASN A 84 -0.75 -3.75 -10.12
CA ASN A 84 -1.33 -2.51 -9.62
C ASN A 84 -0.33 -1.60 -8.92
N ASP A 85 0.95 -1.87 -9.07
CA ASP A 85 2.02 -1.04 -8.51
C ASP A 85 1.85 -0.80 -7.02
N ILE A 86 1.56 -1.86 -6.27
CA ILE A 86 1.41 -1.77 -4.81
C ILE A 86 2.80 -1.58 -4.18
N LYS A 87 2.92 -0.62 -3.29
CA LYS A 87 4.20 -0.27 -2.65
C LYS A 87 4.24 -0.58 -1.16
N MET A 88 3.13 -0.99 -0.58
CA MET A 88 3.08 -1.34 0.84
C MET A 88 1.94 -2.34 1.06
N ILE A 89 2.21 -3.36 1.87
CA ILE A 89 1.21 -4.33 2.29
C ILE A 89 0.97 -4.14 3.78
N VAL A 90 -0.29 -4.02 4.18
CA VAL A 90 -0.69 -3.97 5.58
C VAL A 90 -1.45 -5.25 5.89
N VAL A 91 -1.00 -6.00 6.89
CA VAL A 91 -1.61 -7.29 7.26
C VAL A 91 -2.39 -7.10 8.54
N GLY A 92 -3.73 -7.19 8.45
CA GLY A 92 -4.60 -7.07 9.61
C GLY A 92 -4.68 -8.35 10.44
N PRO A 93 -5.07 -9.50 9.84
CA PRO A 93 -5.22 -10.74 10.60
C PRO A 93 -3.89 -11.46 10.79
N GLU A 94 -3.87 -12.37 11.76
CA GLU A 94 -2.67 -13.16 12.05
C GLU A 94 -2.42 -14.27 11.02
N THR A 95 -3.46 -14.79 10.41
CA THR A 95 -3.34 -15.96 9.53
C THR A 95 -2.31 -15.79 8.41
N PRO A 96 -2.30 -14.68 7.65
CA PRO A 96 -1.26 -14.49 6.64
C PRO A 96 0.15 -14.46 7.24
N LEU A 97 0.28 -13.91 8.46
CA LEU A 97 1.58 -13.85 9.13
C LEU A 97 2.06 -15.25 9.50
N VAL A 98 1.17 -16.07 10.07
CA VAL A 98 1.48 -17.44 10.45
C VAL A 98 1.82 -18.28 9.21
N GLU A 99 1.15 -18.03 8.10
CA GLU A 99 1.39 -18.77 6.86
C GLU A 99 2.61 -18.27 6.09
N GLY A 100 3.31 -17.25 6.59
CA GLY A 100 4.61 -16.90 6.08
C GLY A 100 4.65 -15.80 5.03
N ILE A 101 3.72 -14.86 5.05
CA ILE A 101 3.70 -13.79 4.06
C ILE A 101 4.98 -12.95 4.07
N PHE A 102 5.59 -12.73 5.24
CA PHE A 102 6.85 -12.00 5.32
C PHE A 102 7.94 -12.69 4.52
N ASP A 103 8.10 -14.00 4.73
CA ASP A 103 9.12 -14.76 4.03
C ASP A 103 8.82 -14.86 2.54
N TYR A 104 7.56 -15.01 2.20
CA TYR A 104 7.13 -15.05 0.80
C TYR A 104 7.58 -13.79 0.06
N PHE A 105 7.35 -12.62 0.65
CA PHE A 105 7.74 -11.36 0.03
C PHE A 105 9.26 -11.18 0.07
N LYS A 106 9.89 -11.49 1.20
CA LYS A 106 11.31 -11.26 1.39
C LYS A 106 12.19 -12.08 0.46
N THR A 107 11.76 -13.31 0.15
CA THR A 107 12.53 -14.23 -0.69
C THR A 107 12.20 -14.14 -2.17
N ASP A 108 11.25 -13.31 -2.56
CA ASP A 108 10.86 -13.11 -3.96
C ASP A 108 11.54 -11.87 -4.51
N ASP A 109 12.32 -12.00 -5.58
CA ASP A 109 13.07 -10.88 -6.15
C ASP A 109 12.19 -9.71 -6.59
N ALA A 110 10.96 -9.98 -7.02
CA ALA A 110 10.04 -8.94 -7.45
C ALA A 110 9.34 -8.23 -6.29
N LEU A 111 9.30 -8.86 -5.11
CA LEU A 111 8.53 -8.37 -3.96
C LEU A 111 9.39 -7.93 -2.78
N LYS A 112 10.65 -8.28 -2.77
CA LYS A 112 11.51 -8.13 -1.58
C LYS A 112 11.66 -6.68 -1.08
N ASN A 113 11.44 -5.71 -1.94
CA ASN A 113 11.56 -4.30 -1.57
C ASN A 113 10.23 -3.68 -1.15
N ILE A 114 9.15 -4.46 -1.16
CA ILE A 114 7.83 -3.97 -0.74
C ILE A 114 7.65 -4.29 0.74
N PRO A 115 7.49 -3.27 1.60
CA PRO A 115 7.32 -3.52 3.03
C PRO A 115 5.98 -4.21 3.30
N VAL A 116 6.03 -5.21 4.18
CA VAL A 116 4.86 -5.91 4.70
C VAL A 116 4.82 -5.61 6.18
N ILE A 117 3.79 -4.90 6.64
CA ILE A 117 3.74 -4.41 8.01
C ILE A 117 2.46 -4.83 8.70
N GLY A 118 2.56 -5.02 10.01
CA GLY A 118 1.39 -5.26 10.85
C GLY A 118 0.70 -3.95 11.22
N PRO A 119 -0.49 -4.05 11.82
CA PRO A 119 -1.30 -2.86 12.11
C PRO A 119 -0.65 -1.85 13.04
N SER A 120 0.11 -2.33 14.02
CA SER A 120 0.76 -1.46 15.00
C SER A 120 1.84 -0.57 14.40
N LYS A 121 2.31 -0.90 13.20
CA LYS A 121 3.38 -0.16 12.53
C LYS A 121 2.91 0.73 11.38
N VAL A 122 1.62 0.73 11.09
CA VAL A 122 1.07 1.49 9.96
C VAL A 122 1.38 2.98 10.09
N GLY A 123 1.08 3.54 11.25
CA GLY A 123 1.32 4.97 11.48
C GLY A 123 2.78 5.34 11.34
N ALA A 124 3.65 4.56 11.98
CA ALA A 124 5.08 4.80 11.91
C ALA A 124 5.61 4.69 10.49
N GLN A 125 5.13 3.71 9.72
CA GLN A 125 5.57 3.52 8.34
C GLN A 125 5.12 4.67 7.44
N LEU A 126 3.91 5.16 7.61
CA LEU A 126 3.41 6.31 6.85
C LEU A 126 4.17 7.57 7.20
N GLU A 127 4.49 7.76 8.47
CA GLU A 127 5.33 8.89 8.89
C GLU A 127 6.74 8.75 8.35
N GLY A 128 7.27 7.52 8.32
CA GLY A 128 8.57 7.25 7.74
C GLY A 128 8.64 7.57 6.24
N SER A 129 7.55 7.34 5.51
CA SER A 129 7.48 7.72 4.09
C SER A 129 7.69 9.22 3.89
N LYS A 130 7.28 10.01 4.87
CA LYS A 130 7.47 11.44 4.87
C LYS A 130 8.95 11.81 4.90
N ALA A 131 9.75 11.03 5.61
CA ALA A 131 11.19 11.27 5.75
C ALA A 131 11.96 10.93 4.47
N PHE A 132 11.40 10.13 3.59
CA PHE A 132 12.04 9.73 2.35
C PHE A 132 11.75 10.67 1.17
N SER A 133 10.87 11.61 1.36
CA SER A 133 10.52 12.56 0.29
C SER A 133 11.39 13.79 0.22
#